data_65f87df2cc05f898d42302e5a9309249
#
_entry.id   65f87df2cc05f898d42302e5a9309249
#
_cell.length_a   1.000
_cell.length_b   1.000
_cell.length_c   1.000
_cell.angle_alpha   90.00
_cell.angle_beta   90.00
_cell.angle_gamma   90.00
#
_symmetry.space_group_name_H-M   'P 1'
#
loop_
_entity.id
_entity.type
_entity.pdbx_description
1 polymer ?
#
loop_
_entity_poly.entity_id
_entity_poly.type
_entity_poly.pdbx_seq_one_letter_code
_entity_poly.pdbx_strand_id
1 'polypeptide(L)'
;MIRPLLCLLLLLAGGTASLCAEEQMWSALTKQQQEQLLAGKQVVIEEEIPDKPWPRFTIYHLVKGTPAEVAAIFWDCELDSKYIPNCLSVQIISRPTPRIHEGEYTLKMPLFLPDEVYVSRNELKRHSAGLYEISWKVVRSRYTKSCSGSLRIEEHDGKSLLCYNNLVVPGSRIAGLLRASAGSQVIASVQALVGQVTSEVEKAPRLLEQQLKVLEHSLEEAK
;
A
#
# COMPACT_ATOMS: atom_id res chain seq x y z
N MET A 1 31.58 68.88 -18.32
CA MET A 1 31.38 67.60 -19.00
C MET A 1 31.52 66.54 -17.96
N ILE A 2 30.41 66.07 -17.35
CA ILE A 2 30.36 65.11 -16.26
C ILE A 2 29.52 63.94 -16.75
N ARG A 3 30.12 62.78 -16.89
CA ARG A 3 29.42 61.50 -17.24
C ARG A 3 28.80 60.93 -15.98
N PRO A 4 27.53 60.50 -15.95
CA PRO A 4 26.98 59.73 -14.84
C PRO A 4 27.28 58.24 -15.02
N LEU A 5 27.74 57.64 -13.95
CA LEU A 5 28.02 56.23 -13.74
C LEU A 5 26.71 55.49 -13.55
N LEU A 6 26.37 54.58 -14.46
CA LEU A 6 25.15 53.77 -14.38
C LEU A 6 25.45 52.51 -13.55
N CYS A 7 24.98 52.48 -12.30
CA CYS A 7 25.01 51.28 -11.46
C CYS A 7 23.98 50.29 -11.95
N LEU A 8 24.45 49.16 -12.49
CA LEU A 8 23.63 47.99 -12.86
C LEU A 8 23.41 47.15 -11.63
N LEU A 9 22.22 47.23 -10.99
CA LEU A 9 21.77 46.35 -9.93
C LEU A 9 21.28 45.04 -10.57
N LEU A 10 22.09 43.97 -10.46
CA LEU A 10 21.71 42.61 -10.74
C LEU A 10 20.82 42.09 -9.58
N LEU A 11 19.51 42.09 -9.81
CA LEU A 11 18.55 41.38 -8.97
C LEU A 11 18.71 39.87 -9.24
N LEU A 12 19.42 39.19 -8.34
CA LEU A 12 19.39 37.71 -8.21
C LEU A 12 18.02 37.34 -7.63
N ALA A 13 17.07 37.04 -8.51
CA ALA A 13 15.86 36.36 -8.14
C ALA A 13 16.22 34.91 -7.79
N GLY A 14 16.55 34.70 -6.52
CA GLY A 14 16.63 33.34 -5.94
C GLY A 14 15.25 32.70 -5.98
N GLY A 15 15.00 31.92 -7.00
CA GLY A 15 13.84 31.03 -7.02
C GLY A 15 13.98 30.01 -5.85
N THR A 16 13.29 30.26 -4.76
CA THR A 16 13.04 29.24 -3.75
C THR A 16 12.14 28.19 -4.41
N ALA A 17 12.76 27.13 -4.92
CA ALA A 17 12.02 25.91 -5.20
C ALA A 17 11.32 25.51 -3.89
N SER A 18 10.01 25.72 -3.84
CA SER A 18 9.16 25.19 -2.79
C SER A 18 9.26 23.67 -2.90
N LEU A 19 10.17 23.06 -2.14
CA LEU A 19 10.09 21.65 -1.79
C LEU A 19 8.74 21.54 -1.07
N CYS A 20 7.71 21.04 -1.76
CA CYS A 20 6.55 20.48 -1.09
C CYS A 20 7.13 19.39 -0.18
N ALA A 21 7.23 19.70 1.11
CA ALA A 21 7.56 18.72 2.12
C ALA A 21 6.46 17.66 2.02
N GLU A 22 6.81 16.48 1.55
CA GLU A 22 5.94 15.33 1.57
C GLU A 22 5.59 15.10 3.04
N GLU A 23 4.32 15.32 3.40
CA GLU A 23 3.88 15.26 4.79
C GLU A 23 4.15 13.85 5.29
N GLN A 24 5.03 13.72 6.29
CA GLN A 24 5.38 12.42 6.85
C GLN A 24 4.14 11.82 7.48
N MET A 25 3.83 10.57 7.14
CA MET A 25 2.64 9.87 7.66
C MET A 25 2.60 9.86 9.19
N TRP A 26 3.78 9.76 9.83
CA TRP A 26 3.87 9.77 11.28
C TRP A 26 3.36 11.08 11.92
N SER A 27 3.69 12.23 11.35
CA SER A 27 3.28 13.54 11.88
C SER A 27 1.78 13.81 11.73
N ALA A 28 1.12 13.12 10.81
CA ALA A 28 -0.33 13.20 10.63
C ALA A 28 -1.12 12.39 11.69
N LEU A 29 -0.45 11.50 12.44
CA LEU A 29 -1.07 10.70 13.49
C LEU A 29 -1.19 11.48 14.81
N THR A 30 -2.28 11.27 15.53
CA THR A 30 -2.43 11.79 16.90
C THR A 30 -1.44 11.12 17.85
N LYS A 31 -1.12 11.76 18.98
CA LYS A 31 -0.23 11.17 20.01
C LYS A 31 -0.73 9.81 20.49
N GLN A 32 -2.03 9.64 20.69
CA GLN A 32 -2.62 8.36 21.10
C GLN A 32 -2.41 7.27 20.03
N GLN A 33 -2.54 7.60 18.76
CA GLN A 33 -2.27 6.67 17.66
C GLN A 33 -0.80 6.29 17.59
N GLN A 34 0.10 7.27 17.74
CA GLN A 34 1.54 7.02 17.80
C GLN A 34 1.91 6.08 18.96
N GLU A 35 1.36 6.31 20.15
CA GLU A 35 1.56 5.45 21.33
C GLU A 35 1.05 4.02 21.08
N GLN A 36 -0.10 3.86 20.43
CA GLN A 36 -0.61 2.55 20.04
C GLN A 36 0.34 1.81 19.08
N LEU A 37 0.87 2.50 18.08
CA LEU A 37 1.82 1.93 17.13
C LEU A 37 3.14 1.55 17.80
N LEU A 38 3.66 2.40 18.69
CA LEU A 38 4.87 2.11 19.48
C LEU A 38 4.67 0.91 20.41
N ALA A 39 3.45 0.69 20.90
CA ALA A 39 3.09 -0.50 21.67
C ALA A 39 2.87 -1.76 20.80
N GLY A 40 3.17 -1.71 19.50
CA GLY A 40 3.01 -2.83 18.56
C GLY A 40 1.55 -3.13 18.18
N LYS A 41 0.64 -2.20 18.44
CA LYS A 41 -0.78 -2.32 18.06
C LYS A 41 -1.03 -1.62 16.74
N GLN A 42 -1.96 -2.15 15.93
CA GLN A 42 -2.43 -1.44 14.75
C GLN A 42 -3.42 -0.34 15.12
N VAL A 43 -3.44 0.73 14.32
CA VAL A 43 -4.46 1.77 14.35
C VAL A 43 -5.39 1.56 13.17
N VAL A 44 -6.69 1.38 13.45
CA VAL A 44 -7.72 1.19 12.42
C VAL A 44 -8.63 2.40 12.43
N ILE A 45 -8.80 2.99 11.26
CA ILE A 45 -9.71 4.11 11.02
C ILE A 45 -10.74 3.67 9.99
N GLU A 46 -12.01 3.74 10.36
CA GLU A 46 -13.15 3.47 9.49
C GLU A 46 -13.81 4.81 9.13
N GLU A 47 -13.89 5.09 7.84
CA GLU A 47 -14.52 6.30 7.31
C GLU A 47 -15.74 5.93 6.48
N GLU A 48 -16.92 6.35 6.95
CA GLU A 48 -18.16 6.21 6.16
C GLU A 48 -18.10 7.10 4.93
N ILE A 49 -18.22 6.50 3.75
CA ILE A 49 -18.23 7.23 2.49
C ILE A 49 -19.68 7.39 2.03
N PRO A 50 -20.14 8.63 1.73
CA PRO A 50 -21.50 8.86 1.24
C PRO A 50 -21.83 7.93 0.06
N ASP A 51 -23.03 7.36 0.09
CA ASP A 51 -23.56 6.46 -0.94
C ASP A 51 -22.78 5.16 -1.15
N LYS A 52 -21.88 4.79 -0.23
CA LYS A 52 -21.19 3.50 -0.26
C LYS A 52 -21.66 2.61 0.88
N PRO A 53 -21.92 1.32 0.61
CA PRO A 53 -22.43 0.40 1.64
C PRO A 53 -21.37 -0.04 2.64
N TRP A 54 -20.07 0.10 2.30
CA TRP A 54 -18.94 -0.22 3.17
C TRP A 54 -18.05 0.99 3.39
N PRO A 55 -17.49 1.14 4.60
CA PRO A 55 -16.56 2.23 4.89
C PRO A 55 -15.24 2.04 4.15
N ARG A 56 -14.47 3.12 4.06
CA ARG A 56 -13.05 3.05 3.77
C ARG A 56 -12.32 2.63 5.03
N PHE A 57 -11.40 1.68 4.88
CA PHE A 57 -10.48 1.30 5.95
C PHE A 57 -9.12 1.93 5.71
N THR A 58 -8.59 2.59 6.74
CA THR A 58 -7.19 3.02 6.79
C THR A 58 -6.56 2.37 8.01
N ILE A 59 -5.50 1.58 7.79
CA ILE A 59 -4.85 0.80 8.85
C ILE A 59 -3.38 1.16 8.86
N TYR A 60 -2.90 1.62 10.02
CA TYR A 60 -1.49 1.87 10.26
C TYR A 60 -0.87 0.77 11.12
N HIS A 61 0.37 0.44 10.83
CA HIS A 61 1.18 -0.48 11.64
C HIS A 61 2.66 -0.14 11.52
N LEU A 62 3.43 -0.31 12.63
CA LEU A 62 4.89 -0.29 12.61
C LEU A 62 5.42 -1.72 12.52
N VAL A 63 6.26 -1.98 11.53
CA VAL A 63 6.90 -3.30 11.34
C VAL A 63 8.42 -3.17 11.35
N LYS A 64 9.10 -4.24 11.77
CA LYS A 64 10.55 -4.37 11.57
C LYS A 64 10.81 -4.58 10.08
N GLY A 65 11.95 -4.09 9.61
CA GLY A 65 12.35 -4.15 8.21
C GLY A 65 12.37 -2.77 7.57
N THR A 66 13.14 -2.67 6.52
CA THR A 66 13.25 -1.45 5.71
C THR A 66 12.03 -1.29 4.80
N PRO A 67 11.70 -0.08 4.34
CA PRO A 67 10.60 0.12 3.38
C PRO A 67 10.74 -0.71 2.10
N ALA A 68 11.97 -0.93 1.62
CA ALA A 68 12.24 -1.78 0.47
C ALA A 68 11.89 -3.25 0.73
N GLU A 69 12.27 -3.80 1.89
CA GLU A 69 11.92 -5.18 2.28
C GLU A 69 10.42 -5.38 2.37
N VAL A 70 9.72 -4.46 3.03
CA VAL A 70 8.25 -4.52 3.13
C VAL A 70 7.59 -4.41 1.77
N ALA A 71 8.06 -3.48 0.92
CA ALA A 71 7.55 -3.32 -0.44
C ALA A 71 7.80 -4.56 -1.28
N ALA A 72 8.97 -5.19 -1.16
CA ALA A 72 9.33 -6.41 -1.88
C ALA A 72 8.41 -7.59 -1.52
N ILE A 73 8.14 -7.79 -0.23
CA ILE A 73 7.25 -8.85 0.27
C ILE A 73 5.82 -8.63 -0.25
N PHE A 74 5.30 -7.40 -0.17
CA PHE A 74 3.95 -7.10 -0.65
C PHE A 74 3.83 -7.14 -2.18
N TRP A 75 4.90 -6.80 -2.91
CA TRP A 75 4.92 -6.85 -4.38
C TRP A 75 4.92 -8.27 -4.93
N ASP A 76 5.41 -9.25 -4.15
CA ASP A 76 5.40 -10.69 -4.47
C ASP A 76 4.04 -11.33 -4.12
N CYS A 77 2.98 -10.82 -4.71
CA CYS A 77 1.60 -11.19 -4.38
C CYS A 77 1.26 -12.67 -4.65
N GLU A 78 2.05 -13.40 -5.44
CA GLU A 78 1.82 -14.84 -5.67
C GLU A 78 2.00 -15.68 -4.40
N LEU A 79 2.66 -15.12 -3.38
CA LEU A 79 2.77 -15.74 -2.06
C LEU A 79 1.59 -15.43 -1.13
N ASP A 80 0.69 -14.50 -1.47
CA ASP A 80 -0.43 -14.08 -0.63
C ASP A 80 -1.31 -15.25 -0.18
N SER A 81 -1.50 -16.25 -1.02
CA SER A 81 -2.28 -17.45 -0.68
C SER A 81 -1.70 -18.26 0.48
N LYS A 82 -0.43 -18.04 0.85
CA LYS A 82 0.23 -18.75 1.97
C LYS A 82 -0.08 -18.13 3.32
N TYR A 83 -0.44 -16.85 3.37
CA TYR A 83 -0.62 -16.13 4.62
C TYR A 83 -1.90 -15.28 4.71
N ILE A 84 -2.43 -14.78 3.58
CA ILE A 84 -3.67 -13.99 3.60
C ILE A 84 -4.87 -14.90 3.86
N PRO A 85 -5.66 -14.65 4.93
CA PRO A 85 -6.83 -15.46 5.24
C PRO A 85 -7.83 -15.52 4.08
N ASN A 86 -8.34 -16.71 3.80
CA ASN A 86 -9.29 -17.00 2.73
C ASN A 86 -8.76 -16.76 1.30
N CYS A 87 -7.51 -16.41 1.10
CA CYS A 87 -6.89 -16.36 -0.22
C CYS A 87 -6.50 -17.80 -0.63
N LEU A 88 -7.15 -18.32 -1.65
CA LEU A 88 -6.93 -19.70 -2.13
C LEU A 88 -5.81 -19.76 -3.16
N SER A 89 -5.72 -18.78 -4.03
CA SER A 89 -4.68 -18.68 -5.06
C SER A 89 -4.50 -17.25 -5.53
N VAL A 90 -3.28 -16.94 -5.95
CA VAL A 90 -2.94 -15.73 -6.70
C VAL A 90 -2.05 -16.12 -7.86
N GLN A 91 -2.32 -15.58 -9.04
CA GLN A 91 -1.51 -15.77 -10.23
C GLN A 91 -1.38 -14.44 -10.98
N ILE A 92 -0.16 -14.04 -11.32
CA ILE A 92 0.06 -12.89 -12.18
C ILE A 92 -0.26 -13.31 -13.63
N ILE A 93 -1.28 -12.68 -14.21
CA ILE A 93 -1.79 -12.99 -15.55
C ILE A 93 -1.29 -12.00 -16.61
N SER A 94 -0.77 -10.84 -16.22
CA SER A 94 -0.27 -9.81 -17.12
C SER A 94 0.73 -8.89 -16.42
N ARG A 95 1.76 -8.46 -17.15
CA ARG A 95 2.72 -7.42 -16.73
C ARG A 95 2.85 -6.35 -17.83
N PRO A 96 1.92 -5.38 -17.90
CA PRO A 96 1.95 -4.33 -18.93
C PRO A 96 3.23 -3.50 -18.92
N THR A 97 3.79 -3.27 -17.74
CA THR A 97 5.11 -2.65 -17.53
C THR A 97 5.81 -3.32 -16.33
N PRO A 98 7.11 -3.12 -16.12
CA PRO A 98 7.78 -3.63 -14.92
C PRO A 98 7.12 -3.20 -13.61
N ARG A 99 6.55 -1.98 -13.56
CA ARG A 99 5.87 -1.39 -12.39
C ARG A 99 4.37 -1.70 -12.29
N ILE A 100 3.82 -2.43 -13.25
CA ILE A 100 2.39 -2.73 -13.28
C ILE A 100 2.20 -4.21 -13.56
N HIS A 101 1.44 -4.87 -12.70
CA HIS A 101 0.97 -6.22 -12.97
C HIS A 101 -0.53 -6.36 -12.72
N GLU A 102 -1.13 -7.34 -13.37
CA GLU A 102 -2.50 -7.79 -13.11
C GLU A 102 -2.45 -9.18 -12.51
N GLY A 103 -2.95 -9.30 -11.29
CA GLY A 103 -3.06 -10.56 -10.56
C GLY A 103 -4.52 -11.03 -10.52
N GLU A 104 -4.74 -12.31 -10.83
CA GLU A 104 -6.01 -12.98 -10.60
C GLU A 104 -5.98 -13.65 -9.22
N TYR A 105 -6.95 -13.29 -8.39
CA TYR A 105 -7.11 -13.75 -7.03
C TYR A 105 -8.36 -14.62 -6.93
N THR A 106 -8.25 -15.72 -6.19
CA THR A 106 -9.39 -16.54 -5.79
C THR A 106 -9.53 -16.47 -4.27
N LEU A 107 -10.66 -15.95 -3.80
CA LEU A 107 -10.98 -15.88 -2.37
C LEU A 107 -12.11 -16.83 -2.02
N LYS A 108 -11.94 -17.57 -0.94
CA LYS A 108 -13.01 -18.39 -0.36
C LYS A 108 -14.11 -17.49 0.19
N MET A 109 -15.32 -17.71 -0.28
CA MET A 109 -16.49 -17.00 0.22
C MET A 109 -17.17 -17.75 1.37
N PRO A 110 -17.83 -17.03 2.30
CA PRO A 110 -18.57 -17.68 3.38
C PRO A 110 -19.81 -18.40 2.87
N LEU A 111 -20.29 -19.36 3.69
CA LEU A 111 -21.49 -20.15 3.44
C LEU A 111 -21.39 -20.98 2.14
N PHE A 112 -22.44 -20.98 1.34
CA PHE A 112 -22.57 -21.72 0.08
C PHE A 112 -22.36 -20.85 -1.15
N LEU A 113 -21.78 -19.66 -0.98
CA LEU A 113 -21.45 -18.80 -2.11
C LEU A 113 -20.23 -19.35 -2.86
N PRO A 114 -20.27 -19.39 -4.20
CA PRO A 114 -19.09 -19.70 -5.01
C PRO A 114 -17.94 -18.73 -4.68
N ASP A 115 -16.71 -19.22 -4.79
CA ASP A 115 -15.52 -18.40 -4.52
C ASP A 115 -15.52 -17.11 -5.35
N GLU A 116 -15.03 -16.03 -4.76
CA GLU A 116 -14.79 -14.78 -5.44
C GLU A 116 -13.56 -14.95 -6.34
N VAL A 117 -13.71 -14.64 -7.61
CA VAL A 117 -12.57 -14.52 -8.53
C VAL A 117 -12.54 -13.10 -9.05
N TYR A 118 -11.42 -12.41 -8.78
CA TYR A 118 -11.23 -11.04 -9.24
C TYR A 118 -9.83 -10.83 -9.81
N VAL A 119 -9.71 -9.85 -10.69
CA VAL A 119 -8.44 -9.38 -11.23
C VAL A 119 -8.17 -7.99 -10.66
N SER A 120 -7.01 -7.85 -10.03
CA SER A 120 -6.50 -6.59 -9.53
C SER A 120 -5.33 -6.12 -10.39
N ARG A 121 -5.37 -4.87 -10.81
CA ARG A 121 -4.22 -4.18 -11.41
C ARG A 121 -3.50 -3.44 -10.31
N ASN A 122 -2.22 -3.78 -10.12
CA ASN A 122 -1.36 -3.23 -9.09
C ASN A 122 -0.25 -2.38 -9.74
N GLU A 123 0.09 -1.25 -9.12
CA GLU A 123 1.12 -0.32 -9.58
C GLU A 123 2.08 0.00 -8.45
N LEU A 124 3.38 -0.17 -8.71
CA LEU A 124 4.47 0.12 -7.77
C LEU A 124 5.09 1.48 -8.08
N LYS A 125 5.26 2.30 -7.05
CA LYS A 125 5.99 3.57 -7.09
C LYS A 125 7.02 3.65 -5.98
N ARG A 126 8.20 4.17 -6.30
CA ARG A 126 9.20 4.59 -5.32
C ARG A 126 9.32 6.11 -5.40
N HIS A 127 8.89 6.81 -4.34
CA HIS A 127 8.97 8.27 -4.23
C HIS A 127 10.36 8.70 -3.77
N SER A 128 10.96 7.92 -2.84
CA SER A 128 12.33 8.10 -2.36
C SER A 128 12.91 6.76 -1.88
N ALA A 129 14.15 6.74 -1.42
CA ALA A 129 14.75 5.52 -0.84
C ALA A 129 13.99 5.00 0.37
N GLY A 130 13.34 5.88 1.15
CA GLY A 130 12.56 5.52 2.34
C GLY A 130 11.05 5.53 2.15
N LEU A 131 10.53 5.71 0.93
CA LEU A 131 9.10 5.85 0.69
C LEU A 131 8.66 5.10 -0.57
N TYR A 132 7.84 4.08 -0.37
CA TYR A 132 7.22 3.27 -1.41
C TYR A 132 5.71 3.35 -1.35
N GLU A 133 5.06 3.15 -2.48
CA GLU A 133 3.62 3.05 -2.60
C GLU A 133 3.26 1.94 -3.59
N ILE A 134 2.37 1.05 -3.19
CA ILE A 134 1.76 0.06 -4.06
C ILE A 134 0.26 0.33 -4.06
N SER A 135 -0.28 0.72 -5.20
CA SER A 135 -1.70 1.00 -5.37
C SER A 135 -2.37 -0.08 -6.18
N TRP A 136 -3.65 -0.32 -5.94
CA TRP A 136 -4.42 -1.32 -6.67
C TRP A 136 -5.83 -0.86 -7.01
N LYS A 137 -6.36 -1.46 -8.06
CA LYS A 137 -7.77 -1.37 -8.42
C LYS A 137 -8.24 -2.70 -9.01
N VAL A 138 -9.43 -3.13 -8.62
CA VAL A 138 -10.09 -4.27 -9.25
C VAL A 138 -10.55 -3.86 -10.64
N VAL A 139 -10.17 -4.65 -11.66
CA VAL A 139 -10.53 -4.45 -13.06
C VAL A 139 -11.62 -5.43 -13.52
N ARG A 140 -11.73 -6.57 -12.83
CA ARG A 140 -12.77 -7.58 -13.05
C ARG A 140 -13.06 -8.32 -11.75
N SER A 141 -14.31 -8.59 -11.45
CA SER A 141 -14.72 -9.32 -10.24
C SER A 141 -16.09 -9.94 -10.44
N ARG A 142 -16.36 -11.02 -9.71
CA ARG A 142 -17.67 -11.68 -9.69
C ARG A 142 -18.66 -10.93 -8.82
N TYR A 143 -18.24 -10.47 -7.64
CA TYR A 143 -19.13 -9.89 -6.63
C TYR A 143 -18.83 -8.43 -6.29
N THR A 144 -17.64 -7.93 -6.61
CA THR A 144 -17.21 -6.57 -6.27
C THR A 144 -17.41 -5.63 -7.45
N LYS A 145 -18.20 -4.57 -7.27
CA LYS A 145 -18.43 -3.53 -8.28
C LYS A 145 -17.17 -2.71 -8.52
N SER A 146 -16.48 -2.33 -7.46
CA SER A 146 -15.17 -1.68 -7.50
C SER A 146 -14.42 -1.92 -6.19
N CYS A 147 -13.11 -1.99 -6.28
CA CYS A 147 -12.22 -1.95 -5.14
C CYS A 147 -10.99 -1.16 -5.56
N SER A 148 -10.55 -0.26 -4.71
CA SER A 148 -9.30 0.46 -4.89
C SER A 148 -8.66 0.74 -3.53
N GLY A 149 -7.34 0.77 -3.53
CA GLY A 149 -6.59 1.04 -2.32
C GLY A 149 -5.12 1.30 -2.60
N SER A 150 -4.37 1.47 -1.53
CA SER A 150 -2.92 1.60 -1.56
C SER A 150 -2.29 1.10 -0.25
N LEU A 151 -1.06 0.65 -0.35
CA LEU A 151 -0.14 0.48 0.76
C LEU A 151 0.99 1.48 0.58
N ARG A 152 1.06 2.47 1.46
CA ARG A 152 2.18 3.38 1.57
C ARG A 152 3.10 2.91 2.69
N ILE A 153 4.40 2.93 2.44
CA ILE A 153 5.43 2.39 3.32
C ILE A 153 6.49 3.47 3.48
N GLU A 154 6.65 3.97 4.69
CA GLU A 154 7.55 5.07 5.03
C GLU A 154 8.54 4.64 6.11
N GLU A 155 9.81 5.05 5.97
CA GLU A 155 10.82 4.84 7.00
C GLU A 155 10.47 5.65 8.25
N HIS A 156 10.55 5.02 9.43
CA HIS A 156 10.36 5.65 10.72
C HIS A 156 11.21 4.98 11.81
N ASP A 157 12.24 5.70 12.29
CA ASP A 157 13.12 5.25 13.37
C ASP A 157 13.66 3.81 13.20
N GLY A 158 14.18 3.51 12.00
CA GLY A 158 14.76 2.21 11.66
C GLY A 158 13.72 1.09 11.48
N LYS A 159 12.45 1.45 11.38
CA LYS A 159 11.32 0.56 11.07
C LYS A 159 10.57 1.09 9.84
N SER A 160 9.56 0.37 9.42
CA SER A 160 8.62 0.84 8.40
C SER A 160 7.25 1.14 9.01
N LEU A 161 6.75 2.34 8.78
CA LEU A 161 5.36 2.70 9.01
C LEU A 161 4.55 2.32 7.77
N LEU A 162 3.57 1.45 7.96
CA LEU A 162 2.62 1.05 6.94
C LEU A 162 1.36 1.90 7.06
N CYS A 163 0.84 2.35 5.92
CA CYS A 163 -0.51 2.90 5.80
C CYS A 163 -1.24 2.14 4.69
N TYR A 164 -2.07 1.19 5.09
CA TYR A 164 -2.94 0.43 4.18
C TYR A 164 -4.29 1.14 4.08
N ASN A 165 -4.69 1.53 2.88
CA ASN A 165 -5.98 2.16 2.60
C ASN A 165 -6.77 1.31 1.62
N ASN A 166 -8.04 1.04 1.90
CA ASN A 166 -8.87 0.23 1.01
C ASN A 166 -10.35 0.64 1.04
N LEU A 167 -10.94 0.77 -0.14
CA LEU A 167 -12.37 1.02 -0.32
C LEU A 167 -12.95 -0.04 -1.25
N VAL A 168 -13.86 -0.84 -0.72
CA VAL A 168 -14.58 -1.87 -1.49
C VAL A 168 -16.04 -1.45 -1.66
N VAL A 169 -16.51 -1.50 -2.90
CA VAL A 169 -17.92 -1.30 -3.23
C VAL A 169 -18.47 -2.64 -3.74
N PRO A 170 -19.31 -3.31 -2.96
CA PRO A 170 -19.91 -4.58 -3.39
C PRO A 170 -20.88 -4.41 -4.55
N GLY A 171 -20.97 -5.42 -5.42
CA GLY A 171 -21.82 -5.43 -6.60
C GLY A 171 -23.28 -5.83 -6.35
N SER A 172 -23.60 -6.39 -5.19
CA SER A 172 -24.95 -6.88 -4.88
C SER A 172 -25.44 -6.40 -3.51
N ARG A 173 -26.78 -6.38 -3.33
CA ARG A 173 -27.41 -6.03 -2.03
C ARG A 173 -27.05 -7.02 -0.91
N ILE A 174 -26.71 -8.26 -1.24
CA ILE A 174 -26.29 -9.30 -0.28
C ILE A 174 -24.96 -8.89 0.39
N ALA A 175 -24.13 -8.16 -0.32
CA ALA A 175 -22.85 -7.70 0.21
C ALA A 175 -23.00 -6.68 1.36
N GLY A 176 -24.13 -5.98 1.49
CA GLY A 176 -24.43 -5.18 2.67
C GLY A 176 -24.57 -6.02 3.94
N LEU A 177 -25.03 -7.26 3.83
CA LEU A 177 -25.13 -8.22 4.93
C LEU A 177 -23.74 -8.73 5.39
N LEU A 178 -22.74 -8.65 4.54
CA LEU A 178 -21.36 -9.12 4.82
C LEU A 178 -20.43 -7.98 5.29
N ARG A 179 -20.95 -6.77 5.56
CA ARG A 179 -20.16 -5.59 5.94
C ARG A 179 -19.22 -5.89 7.11
N ALA A 180 -19.73 -6.46 8.19
CA ALA A 180 -18.93 -6.76 9.38
C ALA A 180 -17.84 -7.80 9.11
N SER A 181 -18.14 -8.86 8.35
CA SER A 181 -17.17 -9.88 7.98
C SER A 181 -16.12 -9.34 6.99
N ALA A 182 -16.49 -8.42 6.10
CA ALA A 182 -15.55 -7.79 5.18
C ALA A 182 -14.55 -6.90 5.92
N GLY A 183 -15.00 -6.09 6.89
CA GLY A 183 -14.11 -5.29 7.74
C GLY A 183 -13.12 -6.16 8.51
N SER A 184 -13.62 -7.21 9.17
CA SER A 184 -12.78 -8.18 9.88
C SER A 184 -11.76 -8.85 8.95
N GLN A 185 -12.13 -9.16 7.70
CA GLN A 185 -11.24 -9.73 6.71
C GLN A 185 -10.11 -8.77 6.32
N VAL A 186 -10.41 -7.49 6.09
CA VAL A 186 -9.39 -6.46 5.79
C VAL A 186 -8.39 -6.35 6.95
N ILE A 187 -8.89 -6.22 8.17
CA ILE A 187 -8.05 -6.13 9.37
C ILE A 187 -7.15 -7.38 9.51
N ALA A 188 -7.73 -8.57 9.36
CA ALA A 188 -6.99 -9.83 9.44
C ALA A 188 -5.93 -9.96 8.33
N SER A 189 -6.21 -9.48 7.12
CA SER A 189 -5.26 -9.49 6.00
C SER A 189 -4.05 -8.59 6.28
N VAL A 190 -4.25 -7.40 6.86
CA VAL A 190 -3.13 -6.52 7.24
C VAL A 190 -2.32 -7.14 8.38
N GLN A 191 -2.97 -7.76 9.37
CA GLN A 191 -2.27 -8.50 10.44
C GLN A 191 -1.43 -9.65 9.89
N ALA A 192 -1.97 -10.38 8.94
CA ALA A 192 -1.26 -11.48 8.28
C ALA A 192 -0.05 -10.98 7.49
N LEU A 193 -0.18 -9.87 6.76
CA LEU A 193 0.95 -9.20 6.09
C LEU A 193 2.04 -8.80 7.09
N VAL A 194 1.68 -8.16 8.20
CA VAL A 194 2.63 -7.78 9.26
C VAL A 194 3.36 -9.00 9.82
N GLY A 195 2.63 -10.09 10.06
CA GLY A 195 3.20 -11.37 10.50
C GLY A 195 4.17 -11.96 9.48
N GLN A 196 3.82 -11.91 8.19
CA GLN A 196 4.65 -12.38 7.09
C GLN A 196 5.94 -11.56 6.98
N VAL A 197 5.84 -10.23 6.96
CA VAL A 197 6.99 -9.31 6.95
C VAL A 197 7.96 -9.65 8.11
N THR A 198 7.43 -9.75 9.33
CA THR A 198 8.25 -10.09 10.51
C THR A 198 8.94 -11.44 10.33
N SER A 199 8.20 -12.44 9.83
CA SER A 199 8.74 -13.79 9.63
C SER A 199 9.81 -13.83 8.54
N GLU A 200 9.63 -13.15 7.42
CA GLU A 200 10.60 -13.18 6.31
C GLU A 200 11.85 -12.41 6.64
N VAL A 201 11.73 -11.23 7.23
CA VAL A 201 12.88 -10.42 7.66
C VAL A 201 13.73 -11.17 8.69
N GLU A 202 13.12 -11.91 9.62
CA GLU A 202 13.86 -12.61 10.67
C GLU A 202 14.36 -14.01 10.26
N LYS A 203 13.64 -14.73 9.37
CA LYS A 203 13.83 -16.17 9.19
C LYS A 203 14.06 -16.62 7.75
N ALA A 204 13.81 -15.76 6.76
CA ALA A 204 13.86 -16.14 5.35
C ALA A 204 14.76 -15.24 4.47
N PRO A 205 16.03 -14.98 4.85
CA PRO A 205 16.86 -13.99 4.17
C PRO A 205 17.09 -14.29 2.67
N ARG A 206 17.11 -15.57 2.27
CA ARG A 206 17.25 -15.93 0.84
C ARG A 206 16.02 -15.60 0.02
N LEU A 207 14.83 -15.81 0.57
CA LEU A 207 13.57 -15.45 -0.09
C LEU A 207 13.47 -13.93 -0.22
N LEU A 208 13.72 -13.21 0.87
CA LEU A 208 13.74 -11.75 0.90
C LEU A 208 14.73 -11.16 -0.11
N GLU A 209 15.93 -11.74 -0.25
CA GLU A 209 16.91 -11.31 -1.26
C GLU A 209 16.35 -11.47 -2.70
N GLN A 210 15.62 -12.55 -2.97
CA GLN A 210 14.99 -12.77 -4.27
C GLN A 210 13.89 -11.76 -4.53
N GLN A 211 13.04 -11.49 -3.55
CA GLN A 211 11.96 -10.51 -3.64
C GLN A 211 12.51 -9.08 -3.84
N LEU A 212 13.59 -8.72 -3.14
CA LEU A 212 14.27 -7.43 -3.35
C LEU A 212 14.80 -7.28 -4.78
N LYS A 213 15.38 -8.33 -5.36
CA LYS A 213 15.83 -8.31 -6.77
C LYS A 213 14.65 -8.10 -7.73
N VAL A 214 13.50 -8.74 -7.47
CA VAL A 214 12.27 -8.54 -8.26
C VAL A 214 11.75 -7.12 -8.12
N LEU A 215 11.75 -6.57 -6.89
CA LEU A 215 11.35 -5.18 -6.64
C LEU A 215 12.24 -4.19 -7.40
N GLU A 216 13.57 -4.31 -7.29
CA GLU A 216 14.51 -3.42 -7.97
C GLU A 216 14.36 -3.51 -9.50
N HIS A 217 14.28 -4.71 -10.04
CA HIS A 217 14.01 -4.91 -11.48
C HIS A 217 12.70 -4.25 -11.91
N SER A 218 11.67 -4.32 -11.06
CA SER A 218 10.38 -3.67 -11.34
C SER A 218 10.46 -2.13 -11.31
N LEU A 219 11.43 -1.57 -10.57
CA LEU A 219 11.65 -0.12 -10.46
C LEU A 219 12.59 0.44 -11.50
N GLU A 220 13.38 -0.41 -12.18
CA GLU A 220 14.19 0.01 -13.30
C GLU A 220 13.29 0.52 -14.42
N GLU A 221 13.55 1.73 -14.90
CA GLU A 221 12.85 2.26 -16.06
C GLU A 221 13.26 1.44 -17.29
N ALA A 222 12.28 1.03 -18.08
CA ALA A 222 12.55 0.58 -19.43
C ALA A 222 13.18 1.80 -20.17
N LYS A 223 14.49 1.69 -20.42
CA LYS A 223 15.23 2.68 -21.21
C LYS A 223 14.69 2.76 -22.62
#